data_57ee8e4b497c9177130124e7af2ad710
#
_entry.id   57ee8e4b497c9177130124e7af2ad710
#
_cell.length_a   1.000
_cell.length_b   1.000
_cell.length_c   1.000
_cell.angle_alpha   90.00
_cell.angle_beta   90.00
_cell.angle_gamma   90.00
#
_symmetry.space_group_name_H-M   'P 1'
#
loop_
_entity.id
_entity.type
_entity.pdbx_description
1 polymer ?
#
loop_
_entity_poly.entity_id
_entity_poly.type
_entity_poly.pdbx_seq_one_letter_code
_entity_poly.pdbx_strand_id
1 'polypeptide(L)'
;MIPLDTAWRAAHPLPMPSGETDKNSRGQVLVIGGARRVPGAVTLTAEAALRAGAGKVRVATIAAAAIPIGLAMPEIGVLALPEDDDGNIAVSEDAALIATLDHVDAIAIGPGMGSPAAAAAIVRWMAPRVKRNSILLLDGAAVAGAGTLDDVLSPLAGRLILTPHPGEMASLMGCPSDAVGPAIAQDAALRFRAIVALKGGQTVIAAPDAEPLCYAGGGIGLATGGSGDVLAGAIAGLAARDTSPCNAVAWGVWLHGEAGRALARDFGPIGFLARELPPLLTTLLPR
;
A
#
# COMPACT_ATOMS: atom_id res chain seq x y z
N MET A 1 12.76 18.60 -7.76
CA MET A 1 12.54 17.30 -7.10
C MET A 1 13.80 16.88 -6.37
N ILE A 2 13.66 16.47 -5.13
CA ILE A 2 14.76 16.02 -4.28
C ILE A 2 15.03 14.53 -4.58
N PRO A 3 16.27 14.09 -4.79
CA PRO A 3 16.57 12.68 -5.00
C PRO A 3 16.36 11.89 -3.71
N LEU A 4 15.67 10.74 -3.82
CA LEU A 4 15.54 9.79 -2.73
C LEU A 4 16.77 8.86 -2.72
N ASP A 5 17.85 9.35 -2.13
CA ASP A 5 19.17 8.71 -2.10
C ASP A 5 19.65 8.38 -0.67
N THR A 6 20.90 8.04 -0.53
CA THR A 6 21.52 7.74 0.76
C THR A 6 21.55 8.95 1.70
N ALA A 7 21.76 10.16 1.16
CA ALA A 7 21.79 11.38 1.97
C ALA A 7 20.41 11.69 2.55
N TRP A 8 19.36 11.57 1.72
CA TRP A 8 17.99 11.74 2.18
C TRP A 8 17.64 10.74 3.29
N ARG A 9 17.96 9.45 3.10
CA ARG A 9 17.67 8.39 4.10
C ARG A 9 18.41 8.60 5.42
N ALA A 10 19.65 9.06 5.37
CA ALA A 10 20.44 9.38 6.56
C ALA A 10 19.82 10.53 7.37
N ALA A 11 19.21 11.51 6.68
CA ALA A 11 18.50 12.63 7.32
C ALA A 11 17.10 12.24 7.85
N HIS A 12 16.52 11.14 7.36
CA HIS A 12 15.17 10.67 7.69
C HIS A 12 15.19 9.19 8.10
N PRO A 13 15.86 8.82 9.20
CA PRO A 13 15.98 7.43 9.61
C PRO A 13 14.62 6.83 9.98
N LEU A 14 14.47 5.52 9.74
CA LEU A 14 13.32 4.79 10.25
C LEU A 14 13.44 4.58 11.76
N PRO A 15 12.36 4.77 12.52
CA PRO A 15 12.35 4.39 13.92
C PRO A 15 12.54 2.88 14.05
N MET A 16 13.52 2.48 14.86
CA MET A 16 13.76 1.07 15.16
C MET A 16 13.14 0.75 16.51
N PRO A 17 12.43 -0.37 16.64
CA PRO A 17 11.91 -0.79 17.93
C PRO A 17 13.06 -0.93 18.95
N SER A 18 12.91 -0.33 20.11
CA SER A 18 13.90 -0.40 21.20
C SER A 18 13.23 -0.92 22.47
N GLY A 19 13.98 -1.66 23.29
CA GLY A 19 13.49 -2.19 24.56
C GLY A 19 12.52 -3.36 24.42
N GLU A 20 11.64 -3.54 25.40
CA GLU A 20 10.61 -4.59 25.39
C GLU A 20 9.51 -4.20 24.40
N THR A 21 9.47 -4.86 23.26
CA THR A 21 8.43 -4.70 22.23
C THR A 21 7.63 -5.98 22.09
N ASP A 22 6.32 -5.86 21.98
CA ASP A 22 5.43 -6.96 21.63
C ASP A 22 4.88 -6.80 20.19
N LYS A 23 4.14 -7.80 19.75
CA LYS A 23 3.53 -7.80 18.42
C LYS A 23 2.47 -6.69 18.22
N ASN A 24 1.94 -6.09 19.28
CA ASN A 24 0.95 -5.00 19.17
C ASN A 24 1.67 -3.66 19.02
N SER A 25 2.74 -3.44 19.81
CA SER A 25 3.54 -2.21 19.77
C SER A 25 4.37 -2.06 18.47
N ARG A 26 4.55 -3.15 17.70
CA ARG A 26 5.24 -3.11 16.41
C ARG A 26 4.34 -2.71 15.23
N GLY A 27 3.10 -2.31 15.50
CA GLY A 27 2.14 -1.88 14.51
C GLY A 27 1.27 -3.02 13.95
N GLN A 28 0.01 -2.69 13.69
CA GLN A 28 -0.99 -3.62 13.19
C GLN A 28 -1.53 -3.13 11.84
N VAL A 29 -1.53 -4.00 10.84
CA VAL A 29 -1.98 -3.69 9.47
C VAL A 29 -3.23 -4.51 9.14
N LEU A 30 -4.21 -3.87 8.51
CA LEU A 30 -5.33 -4.51 7.84
C LEU A 30 -5.17 -4.34 6.33
N VAL A 31 -5.20 -5.43 5.60
CA VAL A 31 -5.24 -5.45 4.13
C VAL A 31 -6.65 -5.84 3.69
N ILE A 32 -7.29 -5.01 2.88
CA ILE A 32 -8.62 -5.29 2.31
C ILE A 32 -8.48 -5.42 0.81
N GLY A 33 -8.79 -6.58 0.28
CA GLY A 33 -8.62 -6.84 -1.15
C GLY A 33 -8.82 -8.29 -1.53
N GLY A 34 -8.38 -8.65 -2.74
CA GLY A 34 -8.54 -9.99 -3.28
C GLY A 34 -9.97 -10.22 -3.79
N ALA A 35 -10.17 -10.00 -5.08
CA ALA A 35 -11.39 -10.42 -5.77
C ALA A 35 -11.22 -11.86 -6.32
N ARG A 36 -12.30 -12.47 -6.78
CA ARG A 36 -12.33 -13.86 -7.29
C ARG A 36 -11.26 -14.13 -8.35
N ARG A 37 -10.93 -13.11 -9.18
CA ARG A 37 -9.94 -13.25 -10.26
C ARG A 37 -8.49 -13.14 -9.79
N VAL A 38 -8.22 -12.40 -8.70
CA VAL A 38 -6.85 -12.14 -8.21
C VAL A 38 -6.81 -12.26 -6.68
N PRO A 39 -7.21 -13.41 -6.10
CA PRO A 39 -7.31 -13.55 -4.66
C PRO A 39 -5.94 -13.53 -3.95
N GLY A 40 -4.87 -13.92 -4.66
CA GLY A 40 -3.52 -14.00 -4.09
C GLY A 40 -2.79 -12.66 -3.90
N ALA A 41 -3.27 -11.55 -4.45
CA ALA A 41 -2.60 -10.25 -4.31
C ALA A 41 -2.44 -9.81 -2.85
N VAL A 42 -3.45 -10.07 -2.03
CA VAL A 42 -3.42 -9.73 -0.59
C VAL A 42 -2.34 -10.48 0.19
N THR A 43 -1.91 -11.67 -0.26
CA THR A 43 -0.81 -12.39 0.39
C THR A 43 0.53 -11.70 0.14
N LEU A 44 0.76 -11.17 -1.07
CA LEU A 44 1.95 -10.37 -1.39
C LEU A 44 2.00 -9.11 -0.52
N THR A 45 0.88 -8.41 -0.40
CA THR A 45 0.77 -7.22 0.45
C THR A 45 0.98 -7.57 1.93
N ALA A 46 0.37 -8.63 2.42
CA ALA A 46 0.48 -9.05 3.81
C ALA A 46 1.91 -9.49 4.17
N GLU A 47 2.56 -10.29 3.32
CA GLU A 47 3.96 -10.69 3.52
C GLU A 47 4.89 -9.48 3.51
N ALA A 48 4.73 -8.57 2.54
CA ALA A 48 5.54 -7.37 2.48
C ALA A 48 5.37 -6.48 3.72
N ALA A 49 4.16 -6.36 4.27
CA ALA A 49 3.90 -5.62 5.49
C ALA A 49 4.61 -6.25 6.71
N LEU A 50 4.55 -7.58 6.87
CA LEU A 50 5.30 -8.29 7.91
C LEU A 50 6.81 -8.11 7.74
N ARG A 51 7.33 -8.27 6.51
CA ARG A 51 8.75 -8.12 6.20
C ARG A 51 9.26 -6.69 6.38
N ALA A 52 8.38 -5.69 6.21
CA ALA A 52 8.68 -4.29 6.54
C ALA A 52 8.60 -3.99 8.05
N GLY A 53 8.21 -4.98 8.87
CA GLY A 53 8.32 -4.93 10.32
C GLY A 53 7.01 -4.77 11.08
N ALA A 54 5.84 -4.81 10.43
CA ALA A 54 4.57 -4.86 11.13
C ALA A 54 4.53 -6.07 12.10
N GLY A 55 3.99 -5.85 13.29
CA GLY A 55 3.91 -6.89 14.32
C GLY A 55 2.71 -7.83 14.12
N LYS A 56 1.65 -7.33 13.50
CA LYS A 56 0.45 -8.11 13.15
C LYS A 56 -0.10 -7.67 11.80
N VAL A 57 -0.53 -8.64 11.01
CA VAL A 57 -1.27 -8.38 9.77
C VAL A 57 -2.57 -9.18 9.78
N ARG A 58 -3.64 -8.55 9.36
CA ARG A 58 -4.91 -9.19 9.04
C ARG A 58 -5.27 -8.91 7.58
N VAL A 59 -5.89 -9.89 6.96
CA VAL A 59 -6.42 -9.78 5.59
C VAL A 59 -7.93 -9.93 5.66
N ALA A 60 -8.66 -8.99 5.07
CA ALA A 60 -10.09 -9.09 4.82
C ALA A 60 -10.31 -9.29 3.33
N THR A 61 -10.88 -10.43 2.96
CA THR A 61 -11.02 -10.86 1.55
C THR A 61 -12.32 -11.64 1.36
N ILE A 62 -12.67 -11.96 0.11
CA ILE A 62 -13.85 -12.75 -0.20
C ILE A 62 -13.84 -14.10 0.54
N ALA A 63 -15.02 -14.58 0.95
CA ALA A 63 -15.14 -15.80 1.75
C ALA A 63 -14.52 -17.03 1.08
N ALA A 64 -14.63 -17.13 -0.25
CA ALA A 64 -14.06 -18.23 -1.03
C ALA A 64 -12.53 -18.30 -0.95
N ALA A 65 -11.84 -17.18 -0.73
CA ALA A 65 -10.37 -17.11 -0.65
C ALA A 65 -9.84 -17.14 0.80
N ALA A 66 -10.66 -16.89 1.80
CA ALA A 66 -10.22 -16.67 3.17
C ALA A 66 -9.46 -17.89 3.76
N ILE A 67 -10.04 -19.08 3.71
CA ILE A 67 -9.39 -20.29 4.26
C ILE A 67 -8.12 -20.66 3.50
N PRO A 68 -8.12 -20.73 2.15
CA PRO A 68 -6.89 -20.98 1.39
C PRO A 68 -5.75 -20.01 1.71
N ILE A 69 -6.05 -18.72 1.86
CA ILE A 69 -5.07 -17.68 2.20
C ILE A 69 -4.51 -17.91 3.62
N GLY A 70 -5.36 -18.17 4.61
CA GLY A 70 -4.92 -18.45 5.98
C GLY A 70 -4.06 -19.72 6.10
N LEU A 71 -4.30 -20.73 5.26
CA LEU A 71 -3.47 -21.94 5.21
C LEU A 71 -2.13 -21.68 4.52
N ALA A 72 -2.12 -20.84 3.48
CA ALA A 72 -0.90 -20.49 2.75
C ALA A 72 0.03 -19.55 3.54
N MET A 73 -0.54 -18.77 4.46
CA MET A 73 0.19 -17.76 5.24
C MET A 73 -0.27 -17.78 6.72
N PRO A 74 0.25 -18.72 7.53
CA PRO A 74 -0.22 -18.94 8.89
C PRO A 74 0.10 -17.80 9.88
N GLU A 75 0.95 -16.86 9.48
CA GLU A 75 1.33 -15.69 10.29
C GLU A 75 0.25 -14.60 10.35
N ILE A 76 -0.78 -14.66 9.48
CA ILE A 76 -1.83 -13.65 9.40
C ILE A 76 -3.17 -14.13 9.94
N GLY A 77 -3.99 -13.18 10.43
CA GLY A 77 -5.40 -13.42 10.63
C GLY A 77 -6.19 -13.13 9.35
N VAL A 78 -7.24 -13.92 9.07
CA VAL A 78 -8.07 -13.71 7.88
C VAL A 78 -9.52 -13.49 8.28
N LEU A 79 -10.16 -12.47 7.67
CA LEU A 79 -11.58 -12.16 7.78
C LEU A 79 -12.26 -12.51 6.44
N ALA A 80 -13.31 -13.31 6.51
CA ALA A 80 -14.08 -13.71 5.35
C ALA A 80 -15.23 -12.70 5.14
N LEU A 81 -15.18 -11.96 4.03
CA LEU A 81 -16.19 -10.99 3.66
C LEU A 81 -17.11 -11.56 2.55
N PRO A 82 -18.37 -11.09 2.47
CA PRO A 82 -19.25 -11.46 1.37
C PRO A 82 -18.71 -10.94 0.04
N GLU A 83 -19.08 -11.63 -1.02
CA GLU A 83 -18.78 -11.24 -2.40
C GLU A 83 -20.06 -10.94 -3.19
N ASP A 84 -19.98 -10.05 -4.18
CA ASP A 84 -21.02 -9.80 -5.15
C ASP A 84 -21.02 -10.86 -6.25
N ASP A 85 -21.98 -10.79 -7.18
CA ASP A 85 -22.13 -11.75 -8.28
C ASP A 85 -20.90 -11.74 -9.21
N ASP A 86 -20.22 -10.61 -9.33
CA ASP A 86 -18.99 -10.44 -10.10
C ASP A 86 -17.73 -10.93 -9.38
N GLY A 87 -17.86 -11.31 -8.10
CA GLY A 87 -16.77 -11.82 -7.27
C GLY A 87 -15.88 -10.72 -6.67
N ASN A 88 -16.39 -9.51 -6.53
CA ASN A 88 -15.74 -8.46 -5.75
C ASN A 88 -16.19 -8.54 -4.29
N ILE A 89 -15.43 -7.94 -3.38
CA ILE A 89 -15.86 -7.78 -1.99
C ILE A 89 -17.11 -6.89 -1.96
N ALA A 90 -18.18 -7.38 -1.34
CA ALA A 90 -19.38 -6.61 -1.07
C ALA A 90 -19.28 -5.89 0.27
N VAL A 91 -19.82 -4.67 0.35
CA VAL A 91 -19.91 -3.92 1.61
C VAL A 91 -20.82 -4.67 2.59
N SER A 92 -20.36 -4.83 3.83
CA SER A 92 -21.12 -5.49 4.88
C SER A 92 -20.81 -4.88 6.25
N GLU A 93 -21.77 -4.94 7.16
CA GLU A 93 -21.61 -4.57 8.58
C GLU A 93 -21.04 -5.77 9.37
N ASP A 94 -19.89 -6.29 8.94
CA ASP A 94 -19.22 -7.40 9.63
C ASP A 94 -18.64 -6.96 10.97
N ALA A 95 -19.09 -7.57 12.05
CA ALA A 95 -18.71 -7.20 13.41
C ALA A 95 -17.21 -7.44 13.69
N ALA A 96 -16.60 -8.46 13.09
CA ALA A 96 -15.19 -8.77 13.29
C ALA A 96 -14.30 -7.76 12.52
N LEU A 97 -14.73 -7.33 11.32
CA LEU A 97 -14.08 -6.27 10.57
C LEU A 97 -14.15 -4.94 11.34
N ILE A 98 -15.34 -4.56 11.82
CA ILE A 98 -15.55 -3.33 12.60
C ILE A 98 -14.66 -3.34 13.86
N ALA A 99 -14.67 -4.42 14.64
CA ALA A 99 -13.81 -4.54 15.81
C ALA A 99 -12.31 -4.51 15.49
N THR A 100 -11.92 -4.95 14.28
CA THR A 100 -10.53 -4.88 13.84
C THR A 100 -10.09 -3.44 13.63
N LEU A 101 -10.97 -2.55 13.12
CA LEU A 101 -10.65 -1.15 12.83
C LEU A 101 -10.22 -0.36 14.07
N ASP A 102 -10.71 -0.74 15.26
CA ASP A 102 -10.34 -0.08 16.52
C ASP A 102 -8.88 -0.34 16.94
N HIS A 103 -8.22 -1.30 16.31
CA HIS A 103 -6.89 -1.76 16.75
C HIS A 103 -5.79 -1.63 15.69
N VAL A 104 -6.13 -1.30 14.44
CA VAL A 104 -5.13 -1.21 13.37
C VAL A 104 -4.54 0.18 13.26
N ASP A 105 -3.25 0.24 12.92
CA ASP A 105 -2.47 1.46 12.75
C ASP A 105 -2.36 1.85 11.28
N ALA A 106 -2.44 0.89 10.36
CA ALA A 106 -2.52 1.14 8.93
C ALA A 106 -3.52 0.19 8.24
N ILE A 107 -4.20 0.71 7.22
CA ILE A 107 -5.16 -0.03 6.40
C ILE A 107 -4.76 0.14 4.95
N ALA A 108 -4.56 -0.96 4.23
CA ALA A 108 -4.34 -0.95 2.78
C ALA A 108 -5.58 -1.51 2.07
N ILE A 109 -6.16 -0.75 1.15
CA ILE A 109 -7.32 -1.14 0.34
C ILE A 109 -6.94 -1.13 -1.13
N GLY A 110 -7.29 -2.19 -1.85
CA GLY A 110 -7.14 -2.24 -3.30
C GLY A 110 -6.36 -3.41 -3.87
N PRO A 111 -5.38 -4.02 -3.16
CA PRO A 111 -4.64 -5.18 -3.68
C PRO A 111 -5.58 -6.26 -4.21
N GLY A 112 -5.43 -6.62 -5.49
CA GLY A 112 -6.25 -7.66 -6.13
C GLY A 112 -7.74 -7.33 -6.31
N MET A 113 -8.18 -6.11 -6.10
CA MET A 113 -9.54 -5.67 -6.42
C MET A 113 -9.64 -5.34 -7.91
N GLY A 114 -10.65 -5.90 -8.60
CA GLY A 114 -10.80 -5.75 -10.06
C GLY A 114 -11.70 -4.59 -10.48
N SER A 115 -12.59 -4.14 -9.60
CA SER A 115 -13.62 -3.13 -9.92
C SER A 115 -13.36 -1.83 -9.15
N PRO A 116 -13.06 -0.69 -9.86
CA PRO A 116 -12.97 0.61 -9.21
C PRO A 116 -14.25 1.03 -8.48
N ALA A 117 -15.42 0.66 -9.00
CA ALA A 117 -16.71 0.96 -8.37
C ALA A 117 -16.91 0.19 -7.06
N ALA A 118 -16.62 -1.13 -7.06
CA ALA A 118 -16.67 -1.93 -5.83
C ALA A 118 -15.65 -1.46 -4.79
N ALA A 119 -14.43 -1.13 -5.24
CA ALA A 119 -13.40 -0.58 -4.37
C ALA A 119 -13.82 0.78 -3.77
N ALA A 120 -14.40 1.67 -4.57
CA ALA A 120 -14.93 2.96 -4.10
C ALA A 120 -16.04 2.77 -3.05
N ALA A 121 -16.92 1.78 -3.22
CA ALA A 121 -17.95 1.46 -2.22
C ALA A 121 -17.34 1.02 -0.89
N ILE A 122 -16.31 0.17 -0.92
CA ILE A 122 -15.57 -0.23 0.28
C ILE A 122 -14.86 0.97 0.93
N VAL A 123 -14.20 1.82 0.14
CA VAL A 123 -13.54 3.03 0.65
C VAL A 123 -14.57 3.97 1.30
N ARG A 124 -15.72 4.20 0.65
CA ARG A 124 -16.81 5.05 1.18
C ARG A 124 -17.36 4.52 2.50
N TRP A 125 -17.52 3.21 2.60
CA TRP A 125 -17.97 2.58 3.83
C TRP A 125 -16.89 2.63 4.93
N MET A 126 -15.63 2.43 4.55
CA MET A 126 -14.50 2.30 5.47
C MET A 126 -14.02 3.65 6.02
N ALA A 127 -13.88 4.68 5.18
CA ALA A 127 -13.22 5.94 5.52
C ALA A 127 -13.76 6.62 6.80
N PRO A 128 -15.09 6.69 7.04
CA PRO A 128 -15.63 7.25 8.28
C PRO A 128 -15.33 6.43 9.54
N ARG A 129 -14.94 5.17 9.35
CA ARG A 129 -14.66 4.20 10.45
C ARG A 129 -13.17 4.08 10.75
N VAL A 130 -12.31 4.72 9.96
CA VAL A 130 -10.86 4.72 10.18
C VAL A 130 -10.54 5.44 11.48
N LYS A 131 -9.87 4.77 12.40
CA LYS A 131 -9.43 5.32 13.67
C LYS A 131 -8.62 6.60 13.46
N ARG A 132 -8.74 7.57 14.38
CA ARG A 132 -8.19 8.92 14.23
C ARG A 132 -6.69 8.97 13.91
N ASN A 133 -5.91 8.01 14.38
CA ASN A 133 -4.47 7.96 14.19
C ASN A 133 -4.03 6.92 13.17
N SER A 134 -4.96 6.17 12.56
CA SER A 134 -4.62 5.17 11.56
C SER A 134 -4.39 5.79 10.19
N ILE A 135 -3.46 5.21 9.45
CA ILE A 135 -3.14 5.59 8.08
C ILE A 135 -4.02 4.77 7.12
N LEU A 136 -4.61 5.42 6.13
CA LEU A 136 -5.30 4.75 5.03
C LEU A 136 -4.42 4.81 3.77
N LEU A 137 -4.10 3.65 3.21
CA LEU A 137 -3.42 3.50 1.93
C LEU A 137 -4.41 2.94 0.89
N LEU A 138 -4.52 3.60 -0.24
CA LEU A 138 -5.26 3.13 -1.41
C LEU A 138 -4.29 2.75 -2.52
N ASP A 139 -4.48 1.55 -3.10
CA ASP A 139 -3.73 1.06 -4.25
C ASP A 139 -4.68 0.50 -5.33
N GLY A 140 -4.21 0.34 -6.53
CA GLY A 140 -4.93 -0.32 -7.62
C GLY A 140 -6.33 0.26 -7.87
N ALA A 141 -7.32 -0.62 -7.88
CA ALA A 141 -8.71 -0.24 -8.12
C ALA A 141 -9.27 0.76 -7.09
N ALA A 142 -8.76 0.77 -5.86
CA ALA A 142 -9.19 1.73 -4.85
C ALA A 142 -8.72 3.16 -5.17
N VAL A 143 -7.52 3.31 -5.73
CA VAL A 143 -7.06 4.62 -6.25
C VAL A 143 -7.90 5.03 -7.45
N ALA A 144 -8.06 4.13 -8.43
CA ALA A 144 -8.82 4.43 -9.66
C ALA A 144 -10.29 4.84 -9.37
N GLY A 145 -10.88 4.29 -8.31
CA GLY A 145 -12.25 4.61 -7.89
C GLY A 145 -12.38 5.81 -6.95
N ALA A 146 -11.27 6.36 -6.44
CA ALA A 146 -11.30 7.41 -5.42
C ALA A 146 -11.63 8.81 -5.95
N GLY A 147 -11.63 9.05 -7.25
CA GLY A 147 -11.79 10.37 -7.86
C GLY A 147 -13.09 11.10 -7.54
N THR A 148 -14.10 10.40 -7.01
CA THR A 148 -15.40 10.97 -6.59
C THR A 148 -15.63 10.87 -5.08
N LEU A 149 -14.58 10.66 -4.29
CA LEU A 149 -14.67 10.39 -2.85
C LEU A 149 -14.09 11.53 -1.99
N ASP A 150 -13.93 12.74 -2.53
CA ASP A 150 -13.36 13.88 -1.81
C ASP A 150 -14.07 14.12 -0.47
N ASP A 151 -15.39 13.95 -0.42
CA ASP A 151 -16.24 14.14 0.77
C ASP A 151 -15.84 13.21 1.92
N VAL A 152 -15.56 11.94 1.63
CA VAL A 152 -15.20 10.94 2.66
C VAL A 152 -13.72 10.82 2.91
N LEU A 153 -12.87 11.27 1.98
CA LEU A 153 -11.41 11.24 2.12
C LEU A 153 -10.86 12.50 2.80
N SER A 154 -11.53 13.64 2.68
CA SER A 154 -11.07 14.90 3.29
C SER A 154 -10.83 14.83 4.81
N PRO A 155 -11.57 14.07 5.63
CA PRO A 155 -11.26 13.91 7.06
C PRO A 155 -9.98 13.13 7.33
N LEU A 156 -9.42 12.46 6.32
CA LEU A 156 -8.17 11.71 6.39
C LEU A 156 -6.94 12.52 5.97
N ALA A 157 -7.09 13.85 5.82
CA ALA A 157 -6.00 14.76 5.46
C ALA A 157 -4.74 14.49 6.31
N GLY A 158 -3.59 14.34 5.64
CA GLY A 158 -2.30 14.01 6.25
C GLY A 158 -2.12 12.53 6.66
N ARG A 159 -3.17 11.71 6.54
CA ARG A 159 -3.18 10.27 6.89
C ARG A 159 -3.59 9.38 5.71
N LEU A 160 -3.71 9.95 4.53
CA LEU A 160 -4.04 9.26 3.29
C LEU A 160 -2.77 9.07 2.45
N ILE A 161 -2.57 7.86 1.96
CA ILE A 161 -1.51 7.49 1.03
C ILE A 161 -2.18 6.94 -0.23
N LEU A 162 -1.73 7.39 -1.40
CA LEU A 162 -2.17 6.92 -2.71
C LEU A 162 -0.96 6.41 -3.49
N THR A 163 -1.08 5.21 -4.09
CA THR A 163 0.02 4.58 -4.82
C THR A 163 -0.33 4.29 -6.29
N PRO A 164 -0.74 5.30 -7.08
CA PRO A 164 -1.15 5.11 -8.46
C PRO A 164 -0.01 4.76 -9.41
N HIS A 165 -0.28 3.91 -10.40
CA HIS A 165 0.44 3.94 -11.66
C HIS A 165 -0.21 4.99 -12.61
N PRO A 166 0.41 5.34 -13.77
CA PRO A 166 -0.13 6.41 -14.63
C PRO A 166 -1.59 6.25 -15.03
N GLY A 167 -2.05 5.02 -15.33
CA GLY A 167 -3.45 4.78 -15.68
C GLY A 167 -4.42 4.99 -14.51
N GLU A 168 -4.04 4.57 -13.30
CA GLU A 168 -4.82 4.83 -12.07
C GLU A 168 -4.86 6.32 -11.73
N MET A 169 -3.73 7.02 -11.90
CA MET A 169 -3.66 8.47 -11.71
C MET A 169 -4.56 9.20 -12.70
N ALA A 170 -4.56 8.80 -13.97
CA ALA A 170 -5.42 9.37 -14.99
C ALA A 170 -6.91 9.22 -14.62
N SER A 171 -7.32 8.04 -14.13
CA SER A 171 -8.68 7.79 -13.63
C SER A 171 -8.99 8.65 -12.40
N LEU A 172 -8.07 8.72 -11.43
CA LEU A 172 -8.21 9.49 -10.19
C LEU A 172 -8.43 10.98 -10.46
N MET A 173 -7.65 11.54 -11.39
CA MET A 173 -7.64 12.98 -11.67
C MET A 173 -8.55 13.38 -12.83
N GLY A 174 -9.12 12.42 -13.58
CA GLY A 174 -9.97 12.67 -14.74
C GLY A 174 -9.19 13.31 -15.91
N CYS A 175 -7.93 12.93 -16.11
CA CYS A 175 -7.06 13.47 -17.15
C CYS A 175 -6.57 12.37 -18.11
N PRO A 176 -6.08 12.72 -19.32
CA PRO A 176 -5.44 11.76 -20.22
C PRO A 176 -4.18 11.13 -19.58
N SER A 177 -3.91 9.84 -19.89
CA SER A 177 -2.76 9.12 -19.30
C SER A 177 -1.40 9.67 -19.72
N ASP A 178 -1.30 10.30 -20.89
CA ASP A 178 -0.09 10.95 -21.39
C ASP A 178 0.21 12.31 -20.73
N ALA A 179 -0.80 12.90 -20.08
CA ALA A 179 -0.60 14.11 -19.25
C ALA A 179 -0.05 13.77 -17.84
N VAL A 180 -0.06 12.49 -17.43
CA VAL A 180 0.34 12.11 -16.08
C VAL A 180 1.85 12.24 -15.88
N GLY A 181 2.23 13.03 -14.88
CA GLY A 181 3.61 13.29 -14.51
C GLY A 181 3.73 13.92 -13.12
N PRO A 182 4.91 14.46 -12.78
CA PRO A 182 5.16 15.05 -11.45
C PRO A 182 4.18 16.16 -11.06
N ALA A 183 3.75 17.00 -12.02
CA ALA A 183 2.77 18.06 -11.76
C ALA A 183 1.41 17.49 -11.35
N ILE A 184 0.89 16.49 -12.09
CA ILE A 184 -0.38 15.82 -11.73
C ILE A 184 -0.27 15.08 -10.40
N ALA A 185 0.89 14.51 -10.07
CA ALA A 185 1.11 13.90 -8.75
C ALA A 185 1.04 14.95 -7.63
N GLN A 186 1.59 16.14 -7.85
CA GLN A 186 1.49 17.25 -6.89
C GLN A 186 0.06 17.79 -6.77
N ASP A 187 -0.66 17.92 -7.88
CA ASP A 187 -2.07 18.34 -7.88
C ASP A 187 -2.95 17.32 -7.12
N ALA A 188 -2.71 16.02 -7.30
CA ALA A 188 -3.38 14.96 -6.55
C ALA A 188 -3.07 15.04 -5.05
N ALA A 189 -1.80 15.26 -4.69
CA ALA A 189 -1.39 15.43 -3.29
C ALA A 189 -2.09 16.63 -2.64
N LEU A 190 -2.20 17.75 -3.33
CA LEU A 190 -2.91 18.93 -2.86
C LEU A 190 -4.42 18.68 -2.73
N ARG A 191 -5.05 18.12 -3.78
CA ARG A 191 -6.50 17.85 -3.82
C ARG A 191 -6.94 16.96 -2.67
N PHE A 192 -6.27 15.84 -2.50
CA PHE A 192 -6.64 14.83 -1.48
C PHE A 192 -5.94 15.06 -0.13
N ARG A 193 -5.05 16.06 -0.02
CA ARG A 193 -4.17 16.28 1.15
C ARG A 193 -3.48 14.98 1.57
N ALA A 194 -2.96 14.25 0.60
CA ALA A 194 -2.41 12.91 0.70
C ALA A 194 -0.92 12.86 0.32
N ILE A 195 -0.25 11.81 0.75
CA ILE A 195 1.06 11.45 0.18
C ILE A 195 0.80 10.57 -1.04
N VAL A 196 1.33 10.96 -2.18
CA VAL A 196 1.13 10.29 -3.47
C VAL A 196 2.44 9.69 -3.95
N ALA A 197 2.47 8.38 -4.17
CA ALA A 197 3.57 7.70 -4.84
C ALA A 197 3.16 7.35 -6.27
N LEU A 198 3.45 8.21 -7.23
CA LEU A 198 3.22 7.95 -8.66
C LEU A 198 4.27 6.96 -9.16
N LYS A 199 3.85 5.72 -9.38
CA LYS A 199 4.69 4.61 -9.88
C LYS A 199 5.04 4.81 -11.36
N GLY A 200 6.28 4.46 -11.75
CA GLY A 200 6.75 4.54 -13.13
C GLY A 200 8.19 4.08 -13.27
N GLY A 201 8.84 4.35 -14.40
CA GLY A 201 10.28 4.12 -14.56
C GLY A 201 11.11 4.90 -13.52
N GLN A 202 10.58 6.01 -13.04
CA GLN A 202 10.95 6.69 -11.81
C GLN A 202 9.69 6.81 -10.96
N THR A 203 9.82 6.68 -9.64
CA THR A 203 8.70 6.92 -8.73
C THR A 203 8.80 8.33 -8.16
N VAL A 204 7.75 9.13 -8.37
CA VAL A 204 7.61 10.47 -7.81
C VAL A 204 6.77 10.39 -6.55
N ILE A 205 7.29 10.94 -5.44
CA ILE A 205 6.54 11.03 -4.18
C ILE A 205 6.21 12.49 -3.93
N ALA A 206 4.93 12.82 -4.01
CA ALA A 206 4.41 14.16 -3.79
C ALA A 206 3.67 14.25 -2.44
N ALA A 207 3.80 15.38 -1.78
CA ALA A 207 3.10 15.72 -0.55
C ALA A 207 2.56 17.15 -0.66
N PRO A 208 1.48 17.53 0.07
CA PRO A 208 0.83 18.84 -0.11
C PRO A 208 1.77 20.04 0.09
N ASP A 209 2.64 19.98 1.09
CA ASP A 209 3.42 21.12 1.56
C ASP A 209 4.95 20.90 1.43
N ALA A 210 5.37 19.99 0.52
CA ALA A 210 6.80 19.66 0.35
C ALA A 210 7.19 19.56 -1.13
N GLU A 211 8.47 19.78 -1.39
CA GLU A 211 9.05 19.50 -2.69
C GLU A 211 9.01 18.00 -2.98
N PRO A 212 8.55 17.56 -4.17
CA PRO A 212 8.47 16.13 -4.49
C PRO A 212 9.84 15.43 -4.43
N LEU A 213 9.82 14.19 -3.88
CA LEU A 213 10.97 13.29 -3.96
C LEU A 213 10.92 12.49 -5.25
N CYS A 214 12.08 12.07 -5.74
CA CYS A 214 12.20 11.21 -6.90
C CYS A 214 13.13 10.03 -6.61
N TYR A 215 12.63 8.81 -6.82
CA TYR A 215 13.43 7.59 -6.79
C TYR A 215 13.61 7.04 -8.21
N ALA A 216 14.85 6.98 -8.66
CA ALA A 216 15.23 6.56 -10.03
C ALA A 216 15.84 5.15 -10.06
N GLY A 217 15.44 4.27 -9.14
CA GLY A 217 15.96 2.90 -9.04
C GLY A 217 14.92 1.83 -9.40
N GLY A 218 15.23 0.58 -9.07
CA GLY A 218 14.34 -0.58 -9.22
C GLY A 218 14.60 -1.41 -10.46
N GLY A 219 14.49 -0.83 -11.63
CA GLY A 219 14.71 -1.51 -12.92
C GLY A 219 13.44 -2.14 -13.51
N ILE A 220 13.58 -2.58 -14.77
CA ILE A 220 12.47 -3.08 -15.60
C ILE A 220 11.80 -4.34 -15.07
N GLY A 221 12.50 -5.15 -14.29
CA GLY A 221 11.98 -6.39 -13.70
C GLY A 221 10.85 -6.15 -12.69
N LEU A 222 10.75 -4.93 -12.12
CA LEU A 222 9.63 -4.56 -11.27
C LEU A 222 8.32 -4.35 -12.04
N ALA A 223 8.35 -4.29 -13.37
CA ALA A 223 7.16 -4.28 -14.22
C ALA A 223 6.58 -5.70 -14.36
N THR A 224 6.30 -6.36 -13.24
CA THR A 224 5.70 -7.70 -13.13
C THR A 224 4.43 -7.65 -12.29
N GLY A 225 3.49 -8.58 -12.57
CA GLY A 225 2.24 -8.67 -11.80
C GLY A 225 2.51 -8.91 -10.32
N GLY A 226 1.85 -8.15 -9.46
CA GLY A 226 1.99 -8.25 -8.00
C GLY A 226 3.08 -7.35 -7.38
N SER A 227 3.95 -6.74 -8.18
CA SER A 227 5.00 -5.84 -7.67
C SER A 227 4.42 -4.63 -6.94
N GLY A 228 3.32 -4.06 -7.45
CA GLY A 228 2.58 -2.98 -6.79
C GLY A 228 2.00 -3.40 -5.45
N ASP A 229 1.45 -4.63 -5.36
CA ASP A 229 0.91 -5.19 -4.12
C ASP A 229 2.00 -5.32 -3.03
N VAL A 230 3.22 -5.71 -3.43
CA VAL A 230 4.39 -5.74 -2.53
C VAL A 230 4.75 -4.33 -2.06
N LEU A 231 4.77 -3.34 -2.95
CA LEU A 231 5.04 -1.94 -2.58
C LEU A 231 3.99 -1.42 -1.60
N ALA A 232 2.70 -1.64 -1.87
CA ALA A 232 1.61 -1.25 -0.97
C ALA A 232 1.77 -1.87 0.43
N GLY A 233 2.14 -3.15 0.48
CA GLY A 233 2.42 -3.86 1.72
C GLY A 233 3.62 -3.29 2.48
N ALA A 234 4.73 -3.03 1.79
CA ALA A 234 5.92 -2.44 2.40
C ALA A 234 5.61 -1.07 3.02
N ILE A 235 4.89 -0.20 2.28
CA ILE A 235 4.47 1.11 2.78
C ILE A 235 3.52 0.97 3.98
N ALA A 236 2.51 0.09 3.91
CA ALA A 236 1.55 -0.12 4.99
C ALA A 236 2.23 -0.65 6.27
N GLY A 237 3.17 -1.58 6.13
CA GLY A 237 3.95 -2.12 7.23
C GLY A 237 4.82 -1.06 7.92
N LEU A 238 5.45 -0.17 7.14
CA LEU A 238 6.21 0.95 7.68
C LEU A 238 5.30 2.01 8.32
N ALA A 239 4.17 2.34 7.67
CA ALA A 239 3.21 3.31 8.18
C ALA A 239 2.59 2.90 9.52
N ALA A 240 2.51 1.59 9.79
CA ALA A 240 2.04 1.08 11.07
C ALA A 240 3.08 1.18 12.21
N ARG A 241 4.33 1.55 11.93
CA ARG A 241 5.46 1.52 12.87
C ARG A 241 5.85 2.88 13.45
N ASP A 242 4.91 3.73 13.77
CA ASP A 242 5.18 5.05 14.37
C ASP A 242 6.15 5.93 13.54
N THR A 243 6.02 5.86 12.22
CA THR A 243 6.74 6.72 11.28
C THR A 243 5.78 7.66 10.56
N SER A 244 6.27 8.82 10.12
CA SER A 244 5.41 9.73 9.35
C SER A 244 4.97 9.09 8.03
N PRO A 245 3.76 9.39 7.51
CA PRO A 245 3.29 8.84 6.24
C PRO A 245 4.27 9.11 5.08
N CYS A 246 4.88 10.28 5.04
CA CYS A 246 5.86 10.63 4.01
C CYS A 246 7.12 9.73 4.10
N ASN A 247 7.65 9.51 5.30
CA ASN A 247 8.79 8.61 5.51
C ASN A 247 8.43 7.16 5.18
N ALA A 248 7.23 6.70 5.56
CA ALA A 248 6.77 5.35 5.24
C ALA A 248 6.73 5.12 3.72
N VAL A 249 6.21 6.09 2.96
CA VAL A 249 6.18 6.03 1.49
C VAL A 249 7.58 6.05 0.91
N ALA A 250 8.43 7.00 1.32
CA ALA A 250 9.78 7.14 0.78
C ALA A 250 10.64 5.89 1.05
N TRP A 251 10.64 5.40 2.28
CA TRP A 251 11.35 4.18 2.62
C TRP A 251 10.78 2.94 1.94
N GLY A 252 9.43 2.82 1.84
CA GLY A 252 8.77 1.72 1.14
C GLY A 252 9.15 1.66 -0.34
N VAL A 253 9.14 2.81 -1.02
CA VAL A 253 9.58 2.94 -2.42
C VAL A 253 11.05 2.57 -2.57
N TRP A 254 11.91 3.04 -1.68
CA TRP A 254 13.34 2.72 -1.72
C TRP A 254 13.59 1.23 -1.47
N LEU A 255 13.01 0.64 -0.42
CA LEU A 255 13.15 -0.78 -0.08
C LEU A 255 12.69 -1.68 -1.24
N HIS A 256 11.53 -1.39 -1.81
CA HIS A 256 10.98 -2.13 -2.93
C HIS A 256 11.87 -2.03 -4.18
N GLY A 257 12.35 -0.82 -4.49
CA GLY A 257 13.23 -0.62 -5.63
C GLY A 257 14.58 -1.30 -5.46
N GLU A 258 15.21 -1.22 -4.29
CA GLU A 258 16.50 -1.88 -4.03
C GLU A 258 16.36 -3.42 -3.98
N ALA A 259 15.20 -3.94 -3.49
CA ALA A 259 14.89 -5.37 -3.60
C ALA A 259 14.83 -5.81 -5.07
N GLY A 260 14.17 -5.03 -5.94
CA GLY A 260 14.14 -5.29 -7.38
C GLY A 260 15.54 -5.25 -8.03
N ARG A 261 16.39 -4.30 -7.63
CA ARG A 261 17.78 -4.23 -8.10
C ARG A 261 18.62 -5.44 -7.65
N ALA A 262 18.41 -5.89 -6.42
CA ALA A 262 19.09 -7.08 -5.93
C ALA A 262 18.69 -8.33 -6.72
N LEU A 263 17.39 -8.55 -6.94
CA LEU A 263 16.90 -9.66 -7.77
C LEU A 263 17.41 -9.56 -9.22
N ALA A 264 17.39 -8.36 -9.80
CA ALA A 264 17.90 -8.15 -11.17
C ALA A 264 19.39 -8.49 -11.30
N ARG A 265 20.19 -8.25 -10.27
CA ARG A 265 21.60 -8.62 -10.23
C ARG A 265 21.81 -10.13 -10.11
N ASP A 266 20.97 -10.80 -9.27
CA ASP A 266 21.19 -12.20 -8.92
C ASP A 266 20.50 -13.16 -9.93
N PHE A 267 19.38 -12.76 -10.55
CA PHE A 267 18.60 -13.57 -11.48
C PHE A 267 18.54 -13.02 -12.91
N GLY A 268 18.95 -11.77 -13.13
CA GLY A 268 18.82 -11.07 -14.40
C GLY A 268 17.74 -9.98 -14.39
N PRO A 269 17.74 -9.09 -15.40
CA PRO A 269 16.94 -7.87 -15.40
C PRO A 269 15.42 -8.08 -15.45
N ILE A 270 14.96 -9.28 -15.84
CA ILE A 270 13.56 -9.70 -15.92
C ILE A 270 13.44 -11.16 -15.48
N GLY A 271 12.22 -11.59 -15.12
CA GLY A 271 11.90 -13.01 -14.88
C GLY A 271 11.81 -13.38 -13.40
N PHE A 272 12.23 -12.55 -12.47
CA PHE A 272 11.91 -12.75 -11.06
C PHE A 272 10.44 -12.46 -10.77
N LEU A 273 9.90 -13.12 -9.76
CA LEU A 273 8.49 -13.02 -9.39
C LEU A 273 8.30 -12.01 -8.24
N ALA A 274 7.13 -11.37 -8.19
CA ALA A 274 6.81 -10.41 -7.13
C ALA A 274 6.96 -11.01 -5.71
N ARG A 275 6.66 -12.30 -5.52
CA ARG A 275 6.83 -13.00 -4.24
C ARG A 275 8.28 -13.16 -3.77
N GLU A 276 9.26 -12.87 -4.63
CA GLU A 276 10.68 -12.92 -4.29
C GLU A 276 11.18 -11.59 -3.71
N LEU A 277 10.40 -10.51 -3.86
CA LEU A 277 10.73 -9.19 -3.30
C LEU A 277 10.60 -9.12 -1.76
N PRO A 278 9.52 -9.61 -1.11
CA PRO A 278 9.31 -9.42 0.32
C PRO A 278 10.47 -9.92 1.21
N PRO A 279 11.09 -11.08 0.98
CA PRO A 279 12.23 -11.54 1.79
C PRO A 279 13.39 -10.57 1.80
N LEU A 280 13.64 -9.85 0.69
CA LEU A 280 14.72 -8.90 0.58
C LEU A 280 14.46 -7.60 1.34
N LEU A 281 13.21 -7.20 1.55
CA LEU A 281 12.87 -6.01 2.33
C LEU A 281 13.52 -6.05 3.71
N THR A 282 13.47 -7.22 4.38
CA THR A 282 14.06 -7.40 5.72
C THR A 282 15.57 -7.19 5.74
N THR A 283 16.27 -7.60 4.67
CA THR A 283 17.74 -7.46 4.58
C THR A 283 18.19 -6.01 4.35
N LEU A 284 17.30 -5.19 3.80
CA LEU A 284 17.53 -3.79 3.44
C LEU A 284 17.11 -2.80 4.55
N LEU A 285 16.35 -3.26 5.55
CA LEU A 285 16.00 -2.44 6.70
C LEU A 285 17.26 -2.03 7.48
N PRO A 286 17.30 -0.82 8.06
CA PRO A 286 18.36 -0.41 8.97
C PRO A 286 18.54 -1.43 10.10
N ARG A 287 19.79 -1.61 10.53
CA ARG A 287 20.17 -2.48 11.67
C ARG A 287 20.42 -1.67 12.91
#